data_ae6e1575fd5f8f7fb75dc63ac82944b7
#
_entry.id   ae6e1575fd5f8f7fb75dc63ac82944b7
#
_cell.length_a   1.000
_cell.length_b   1.000
_cell.length_c   1.000
_cell.angle_alpha   90.00
_cell.angle_beta   90.00
_cell.angle_gamma   90.00
#
_symmetry.space_group_name_H-M   'P 1'
#
loop_
_entity.id
_entity.type
_entity.pdbx_description
1 polymer ?
#
loop_
_entity_poly.entity_id
_entity_poly.type
_entity_poly.pdbx_seq_one_letter_code
_entity_poly.pdbx_strand_id
1 'polypeptide(L)'
;MAVFTPTSVGLMRQATTFTMRIGGAESNVAVGLARLGHRVGWISKVGSDEFGKAILSFLKGEGVDVSRVKMDGEAPTGIYFKEQRRLNDTRVYYYRKGSAASRLTPADLDEKYIAEAKYLHITGITPALSENCRETIFAAMAIARRHGVKIVFDPNLRLKLWNEADRAKEVMLRMAAESDVVLPGEAEASFLFGKHSVEEWGSRLLGMGASLVVIKLGANGAHYFTNAHHEYVPGFPVERVIDPVGAGDGFAAGLLSGLLEGLRLTEAVQRANAVGALVTMVEGDADGMPERDDVERLINQRREDVTR
;
A
#
# COMPACT_ATOMS: atom_id res chain seq x y z
N MET A 1 2.34 -1.48 -11.95
CA MET A 1 1.57 -1.39 -13.23
C MET A 1 1.88 -0.08 -13.91
N ALA A 2 1.77 -0.01 -15.26
CA ALA A 2 1.74 1.27 -15.95
C ALA A 2 0.33 1.87 -15.85
N VAL A 3 0.26 3.15 -15.55
CA VAL A 3 -0.97 3.93 -15.33
C VAL A 3 -1.12 4.94 -16.45
N PHE A 4 -2.26 4.94 -17.10
CA PHE A 4 -2.55 5.89 -18.16
C PHE A 4 -3.68 6.83 -17.73
N THR A 5 -3.40 8.12 -17.67
CA THR A 5 -4.37 9.15 -17.36
C THR A 5 -4.57 10.06 -18.57
N PRO A 6 -5.82 10.27 -19.06
CA PRO A 6 -6.08 11.26 -20.09
C PRO A 6 -5.56 12.64 -19.67
N THR A 7 -4.98 13.38 -20.61
CA THR A 7 -4.50 14.75 -20.35
C THR A 7 -5.62 15.79 -20.23
N SER A 8 -6.86 15.39 -20.53
CA SER A 8 -8.07 16.22 -20.41
C SER A 8 -9.11 15.57 -19.49
N VAL A 9 -9.80 16.38 -18.71
CA VAL A 9 -10.95 15.95 -17.91
C VAL A 9 -12.12 15.63 -18.86
N GLY A 10 -12.82 14.55 -18.61
CA GLY A 10 -14.00 14.14 -19.37
C GLY A 10 -14.05 12.63 -19.65
N LEU A 11 -14.76 12.27 -20.73
CA LEU A 11 -14.93 10.87 -21.10
C LEU A 11 -13.65 10.33 -21.76
N MET A 12 -13.03 9.34 -21.14
CA MET A 12 -11.78 8.71 -21.62
C MET A 12 -11.87 8.23 -23.06
N ARG A 13 -13.04 7.74 -23.52
CA ARG A 13 -13.25 7.31 -24.92
C ARG A 13 -13.07 8.41 -25.96
N GLN A 14 -13.02 9.67 -25.54
CA GLN A 14 -12.80 10.84 -26.39
C GLN A 14 -11.37 11.39 -26.28
N ALA A 15 -10.59 10.87 -25.32
CA ALA A 15 -9.22 11.30 -25.14
C ALA A 15 -8.31 10.75 -26.24
N THR A 16 -7.48 11.62 -26.79
CA THR A 16 -6.49 11.27 -27.82
C THR A 16 -5.07 11.22 -27.27
N THR A 17 -4.85 11.78 -26.08
CA THR A 17 -3.53 11.86 -25.42
C THR A 17 -3.63 11.41 -23.98
N PHE A 18 -2.57 10.71 -23.54
CA PHE A 18 -2.46 10.16 -22.19
C PHE A 18 -1.06 10.41 -21.64
N THR A 19 -0.96 10.70 -20.35
CA THR A 19 0.29 10.58 -19.60
C THR A 19 0.42 9.16 -19.08
N MET A 20 1.63 8.60 -19.15
CA MET A 20 1.97 7.32 -18.53
C MET A 20 2.75 7.57 -17.24
N ARG A 21 2.33 6.93 -16.16
CA ARG A 21 2.98 6.92 -14.84
C ARG A 21 3.13 5.51 -14.33
N ILE A 22 3.78 5.33 -13.20
CA ILE A 22 3.92 4.02 -12.54
C ILE A 22 3.09 4.03 -11.25
N GLY A 23 2.36 2.95 -11.01
CA GLY A 23 1.58 2.76 -9.79
C GLY A 23 1.39 1.28 -9.45
N GLY A 24 0.94 1.05 -8.23
CA GLY A 24 0.69 -0.25 -7.63
C GLY A 24 0.97 -0.19 -6.15
N ALA A 25 0.07 -0.73 -5.32
CA ALA A 25 0.10 -0.52 -3.88
C ALA A 25 1.47 -0.87 -3.27
N GLU A 26 1.96 -2.06 -3.53
CA GLU A 26 3.24 -2.52 -2.98
C GLU A 26 4.45 -1.74 -3.53
N SER A 27 4.42 -1.36 -4.81
CA SER A 27 5.48 -0.53 -5.40
C SER A 27 5.40 0.92 -4.92
N ASN A 28 4.21 1.45 -4.65
CA ASN A 28 4.04 2.78 -4.06
C ASN A 28 4.65 2.82 -2.65
N VAL A 29 4.38 1.82 -1.80
CA VAL A 29 5.01 1.70 -0.48
C VAL A 29 6.53 1.58 -0.60
N ALA A 30 7.03 0.82 -1.57
CA ALA A 30 8.47 0.66 -1.78
C ALA A 30 9.13 2.00 -2.15
N VAL A 31 8.54 2.78 -3.07
CA VAL A 31 9.03 4.12 -3.44
C VAL A 31 8.98 5.06 -2.25
N GLY A 32 7.86 5.09 -1.52
CA GLY A 32 7.73 5.93 -0.33
C GLY A 32 8.80 5.64 0.71
N LEU A 33 9.07 4.37 1.00
CA LEU A 33 10.12 3.98 1.94
C LEU A 33 11.53 4.34 1.42
N ALA A 34 11.80 4.18 0.13
CA ALA A 34 13.09 4.55 -0.46
C ALA A 34 13.34 6.06 -0.36
N ARG A 35 12.34 6.90 -0.68
CA ARG A 35 12.41 8.36 -0.52
C ARG A 35 12.54 8.80 0.94
N LEU A 36 12.02 8.00 1.88
CA LEU A 36 12.23 8.21 3.31
C LEU A 36 13.59 7.66 3.81
N GLY A 37 14.48 7.21 2.90
CA GLY A 37 15.86 6.84 3.18
C GLY A 37 16.07 5.41 3.67
N HIS A 38 15.12 4.51 3.43
CA HIS A 38 15.22 3.10 3.81
C HIS A 38 15.67 2.21 2.64
N ARG A 39 16.37 1.11 2.95
CA ARG A 39 16.65 0.07 1.97
C ARG A 39 15.40 -0.78 1.76
N VAL A 40 14.96 -0.86 0.53
CA VAL A 40 13.69 -1.53 0.17
C VAL A 40 13.91 -2.46 -1.01
N GLY A 41 13.35 -3.66 -0.90
CA GLY A 41 13.27 -4.60 -2.01
C GLY A 41 11.83 -4.83 -2.45
N TRP A 42 11.64 -5.10 -3.74
CA TRP A 42 10.35 -5.41 -4.30
C TRP A 42 10.39 -6.76 -5.02
N ILE A 43 9.55 -7.69 -4.55
CA ILE A 43 9.37 -9.01 -5.16
C ILE A 43 8.10 -8.96 -6.02
N SER A 44 8.24 -9.21 -7.31
CA SER A 44 7.09 -9.18 -8.24
C SER A 44 7.44 -9.88 -9.56
N LYS A 45 6.50 -9.81 -10.52
CA LYS A 45 6.68 -10.26 -11.88
C LYS A 45 6.14 -9.23 -12.86
N VAL A 46 6.89 -8.92 -13.91
CA VAL A 46 6.50 -8.00 -14.99
C VAL A 46 6.63 -8.71 -16.34
N GLY A 47 5.90 -8.25 -17.34
CA GLY A 47 6.06 -8.76 -18.71
C GLY A 47 7.41 -8.38 -19.32
N SER A 48 7.89 -9.19 -20.28
CA SER A 48 9.06 -8.87 -21.10
C SER A 48 8.71 -7.84 -22.19
N ASP A 49 7.99 -6.78 -21.81
CA ASP A 49 7.51 -5.70 -22.66
C ASP A 49 8.06 -4.34 -22.21
N GLU A 50 7.77 -3.29 -22.97
CA GLU A 50 8.26 -1.94 -22.69
C GLU A 50 7.67 -1.38 -21.38
N PHE A 51 6.47 -1.77 -20.97
CA PHE A 51 5.89 -1.35 -19.70
C PHE A 51 6.60 -2.02 -18.51
N GLY A 52 6.97 -3.29 -18.61
CA GLY A 52 7.78 -3.97 -17.61
C GLY A 52 9.14 -3.33 -17.45
N LYS A 53 9.82 -3.01 -18.57
CA LYS A 53 11.11 -2.29 -18.55
C LYS A 53 10.97 -0.90 -17.93
N ALA A 54 9.91 -0.15 -18.26
CA ALA A 54 9.66 1.17 -17.70
C ALA A 54 9.45 1.11 -16.17
N ILE A 55 8.68 0.14 -15.67
CA ILE A 55 8.47 -0.07 -14.23
C ILE A 55 9.81 -0.36 -13.53
N LEU A 56 10.61 -1.28 -14.08
CA LEU A 56 11.91 -1.63 -13.49
C LEU A 56 12.88 -0.46 -13.51
N SER A 57 12.91 0.32 -14.59
CA SER A 57 13.75 1.50 -14.71
C SER A 57 13.36 2.57 -13.68
N PHE A 58 12.06 2.83 -13.55
CA PHE A 58 11.52 3.77 -12.58
C PHE A 58 11.89 3.36 -11.14
N LEU A 59 11.56 2.13 -10.74
CA LEU A 59 11.82 1.66 -9.38
C LEU A 59 13.32 1.65 -9.03
N LYS A 60 14.18 1.28 -9.99
CA LYS A 60 15.65 1.38 -9.81
C LYS A 60 16.10 2.83 -9.63
N GLY A 61 15.52 3.75 -10.40
CA GLY A 61 15.79 5.18 -10.28
C GLY A 61 15.40 5.76 -8.93
N GLU A 62 14.35 5.20 -8.31
CA GLU A 62 13.91 5.54 -6.95
C GLU A 62 14.71 4.80 -5.84
N GLY A 63 15.72 4.03 -6.20
CA GLY A 63 16.56 3.32 -5.22
C GLY A 63 15.95 2.02 -4.67
N VAL A 64 14.86 1.50 -5.27
CA VAL A 64 14.26 0.22 -4.87
C VAL A 64 15.06 -0.93 -5.49
N ASP A 65 15.42 -1.93 -4.68
CA ASP A 65 16.03 -3.17 -5.18
C ASP A 65 14.97 -4.03 -5.89
N VAL A 66 15.16 -4.19 -7.19
CA VAL A 66 14.32 -5.02 -8.07
C VAL A 66 15.01 -6.33 -8.48
N SER A 67 16.07 -6.74 -7.80
CA SER A 67 16.85 -7.93 -8.14
C SER A 67 16.03 -9.23 -8.03
N ARG A 68 14.91 -9.19 -7.34
CA ARG A 68 13.96 -10.31 -7.18
C ARG A 68 12.68 -10.13 -8.00
N VAL A 69 12.69 -9.24 -8.97
CA VAL A 69 11.61 -9.15 -9.95
C VAL A 69 11.92 -10.02 -11.15
N LYS A 70 10.99 -10.90 -11.49
CA LYS A 70 11.11 -11.78 -12.65
C LYS A 70 10.42 -11.20 -13.88
N MET A 71 11.01 -11.40 -15.05
CA MET A 71 10.39 -11.06 -16.33
C MET A 71 9.68 -12.29 -16.91
N ASP A 72 8.43 -12.12 -17.31
CA ASP A 72 7.61 -13.16 -17.94
C ASP A 72 7.51 -12.88 -19.44
N GLY A 73 8.02 -13.80 -20.27
CA GLY A 73 7.96 -13.69 -21.73
C GLY A 73 6.62 -14.07 -22.35
N GLU A 74 5.71 -14.67 -21.57
CA GLU A 74 4.43 -15.18 -22.05
C GLU A 74 3.22 -14.35 -21.62
N ALA A 75 3.40 -13.44 -20.62
CA ALA A 75 2.32 -12.64 -20.11
C ALA A 75 2.68 -11.15 -20.10
N PRO A 76 1.72 -10.26 -20.46
CA PRO A 76 1.97 -8.83 -20.50
C PRO A 76 2.10 -8.22 -19.10
N THR A 77 2.74 -7.08 -19.01
CA THR A 77 2.67 -6.23 -17.84
C THR A 77 1.25 -5.69 -17.64
N GLY A 78 0.74 -5.77 -16.41
CA GLY A 78 -0.58 -5.23 -16.09
C GLY A 78 -0.60 -3.70 -16.21
N ILE A 79 -1.63 -3.16 -16.81
CA ILE A 79 -1.87 -1.73 -16.96
C ILE A 79 -3.24 -1.34 -16.39
N TYR A 80 -3.43 -0.06 -16.11
CA TYR A 80 -4.75 0.48 -15.84
C TYR A 80 -4.89 1.91 -16.33
N PHE A 81 -6.14 2.32 -16.55
CA PHE A 81 -6.50 3.67 -16.92
C PHE A 81 -7.20 4.36 -15.76
N LYS A 82 -6.87 5.62 -15.53
CA LYS A 82 -7.45 6.48 -14.51
C LYS A 82 -8.20 7.62 -15.19
N GLU A 83 -9.53 7.51 -15.30
CA GLU A 83 -10.39 8.49 -15.95
C GLU A 83 -10.88 9.49 -14.92
N GLN A 84 -10.56 10.75 -15.07
CA GLN A 84 -11.16 11.85 -14.31
C GLN A 84 -12.31 12.47 -15.11
N ARG A 85 -13.54 12.10 -14.78
CA ARG A 85 -14.73 12.62 -15.48
C ARG A 85 -15.11 14.01 -15.05
N ARG A 86 -14.97 14.29 -13.76
CA ARG A 86 -15.26 15.57 -13.11
C ARG A 86 -14.34 15.68 -11.90
N LEU A 87 -14.33 16.85 -11.27
CA LEU A 87 -13.70 17.02 -9.96
C LEU A 87 -14.28 15.98 -8.97
N ASN A 88 -13.43 15.20 -8.34
CA ASN A 88 -13.78 14.13 -7.40
C ASN A 88 -14.53 12.91 -7.98
N ASP A 89 -14.61 12.76 -9.32
CA ASP A 89 -15.17 11.57 -9.98
C ASP A 89 -14.05 10.88 -10.78
N THR A 90 -13.23 10.11 -10.09
CA THR A 90 -12.16 9.30 -10.68
C THR A 90 -12.62 7.85 -10.83
N ARG A 91 -12.48 7.31 -12.03
CA ARG A 91 -12.77 5.91 -12.34
C ARG A 91 -11.52 5.18 -12.78
N VAL A 92 -11.36 3.93 -12.30
CA VAL A 92 -10.22 3.10 -12.65
C VAL A 92 -10.68 1.88 -13.44
N TYR A 93 -10.02 1.65 -14.59
CA TYR A 93 -10.25 0.52 -15.49
C TYR A 93 -8.98 -0.32 -15.55
N TYR A 94 -9.06 -1.52 -14.99
CA TYR A 94 -7.92 -2.44 -14.91
C TYR A 94 -7.85 -3.37 -16.13
N TYR A 95 -6.66 -3.45 -16.73
CA TYR A 95 -6.28 -4.43 -17.73
C TYR A 95 -5.10 -5.24 -17.18
N ARG A 96 -5.40 -6.10 -16.19
CA ARG A 96 -4.40 -6.87 -15.44
C ARG A 96 -4.71 -8.35 -15.32
N LYS A 97 -5.88 -8.81 -15.81
CA LYS A 97 -6.23 -10.24 -15.82
C LYS A 97 -5.26 -10.98 -16.73
N GLY A 98 -4.63 -12.05 -16.23
CA GLY A 98 -3.60 -12.78 -16.95
C GLY A 98 -2.27 -12.04 -17.15
N SER A 99 -2.06 -10.92 -16.44
CA SER A 99 -0.77 -10.21 -16.46
C SER A 99 0.33 -11.03 -15.77
N ALA A 100 1.59 -10.71 -16.05
CA ALA A 100 2.74 -11.36 -15.45
C ALA A 100 2.66 -11.41 -13.91
N ALA A 101 2.28 -10.31 -13.25
CA ALA A 101 2.10 -10.26 -11.81
C ALA A 101 1.03 -11.23 -11.29
N SER A 102 -0.03 -11.51 -12.07
CA SER A 102 -1.06 -12.48 -11.70
C SER A 102 -0.63 -13.94 -11.83
N ARG A 103 0.58 -14.17 -12.36
CA ARG A 103 1.22 -15.48 -12.54
C ARG A 103 2.34 -15.73 -11.53
N LEU A 104 2.44 -14.94 -10.47
CA LEU A 104 3.35 -15.21 -9.35
C LEU A 104 3.02 -16.56 -8.73
N THR A 105 4.09 -17.32 -8.41
CA THR A 105 4.04 -18.63 -7.77
C THR A 105 4.98 -18.67 -6.57
N PRO A 106 4.83 -19.60 -5.61
CA PRO A 106 5.77 -19.75 -4.49
C PRO A 106 7.23 -20.00 -4.94
N ALA A 107 7.45 -20.58 -6.13
CA ALA A 107 8.78 -20.79 -6.71
C ALA A 107 9.46 -19.48 -7.18
N ASP A 108 8.73 -18.37 -7.20
CA ASP A 108 9.28 -17.05 -7.50
C ASP A 108 9.89 -16.36 -6.27
N LEU A 109 9.64 -16.89 -5.07
CA LEU A 109 10.17 -16.35 -3.82
C LEU A 109 11.63 -16.78 -3.60
N ASP A 110 12.42 -15.85 -3.05
CA ASP A 110 13.77 -16.13 -2.55
C ASP A 110 13.72 -16.05 -1.01
N GLU A 111 13.81 -17.22 -0.37
CA GLU A 111 13.72 -17.35 1.09
C GLU A 111 14.83 -16.56 1.81
N LYS A 112 16.07 -16.61 1.29
CA LYS A 112 17.20 -15.88 1.89
C LYS A 112 16.98 -14.37 1.83
N TYR A 113 16.47 -13.89 0.71
CA TYR A 113 16.18 -12.48 0.52
C TYR A 113 15.10 -11.98 1.47
N ILE A 114 14.02 -12.76 1.67
CA ILE A 114 12.98 -12.44 2.63
C ILE A 114 13.54 -12.47 4.06
N ALA A 115 14.37 -13.45 4.40
CA ALA A 115 14.95 -13.63 5.73
C ALA A 115 15.87 -12.47 6.18
N GLU A 116 16.44 -11.71 5.24
CA GLU A 116 17.30 -10.54 5.52
C GLU A 116 16.48 -9.28 5.86
N ALA A 117 15.16 -9.28 5.64
CA ALA A 117 14.32 -8.13 5.89
C ALA A 117 13.93 -7.99 7.37
N LYS A 118 13.67 -6.76 7.83
CA LYS A 118 13.03 -6.50 9.11
C LYS A 118 11.52 -6.65 9.04
N TYR A 119 10.93 -6.23 7.92
CA TYR A 119 9.50 -6.26 7.66
C TYR A 119 9.22 -6.83 6.28
N LEU A 120 8.17 -7.64 6.19
CA LEU A 120 7.50 -8.05 4.95
C LEU A 120 6.17 -7.28 4.86
N HIS A 121 6.06 -6.36 3.89
CA HIS A 121 4.80 -5.67 3.62
C HIS A 121 4.02 -6.39 2.53
N ILE A 122 2.75 -6.67 2.80
CA ILE A 122 1.83 -7.34 1.89
C ILE A 122 0.47 -6.64 1.87
N THR A 123 -0.23 -6.75 0.74
CA THR A 123 -1.59 -6.24 0.61
C THR A 123 -2.59 -7.34 0.27
N GLY A 124 -3.88 -7.05 0.44
CA GLY A 124 -4.96 -7.91 0.00
C GLY A 124 -5.21 -7.90 -1.52
N ILE A 125 -4.44 -7.12 -2.29
CA ILE A 125 -4.56 -7.08 -3.75
C ILE A 125 -3.94 -8.34 -4.38
N THR A 126 -2.72 -8.67 -4.01
CA THR A 126 -1.99 -9.78 -4.63
C THR A 126 -2.72 -11.12 -4.53
N PRO A 127 -3.28 -11.55 -3.36
CA PRO A 127 -4.01 -12.81 -3.26
C PRO A 127 -5.34 -12.84 -4.04
N ALA A 128 -5.84 -11.67 -4.45
CA ALA A 128 -7.05 -11.55 -5.28
C ALA A 128 -6.79 -11.79 -6.78
N LEU A 129 -5.53 -11.79 -7.24
CA LEU A 129 -5.18 -11.87 -8.65
C LEU A 129 -5.32 -13.28 -9.23
N SER A 130 -4.97 -14.29 -8.45
CA SER A 130 -5.07 -15.72 -8.82
C SER A 130 -4.87 -16.61 -7.59
N GLU A 131 -5.17 -17.92 -7.75
CA GLU A 131 -4.88 -18.93 -6.71
C GLU A 131 -3.38 -19.01 -6.42
N ASN A 132 -2.54 -19.07 -7.47
CA ASN A 132 -1.09 -19.10 -7.32
C ASN A 132 -0.55 -17.86 -6.57
N CYS A 133 -1.09 -16.67 -6.84
CA CYS A 133 -0.73 -15.46 -6.09
C CYS A 133 -1.11 -15.57 -4.61
N ARG A 134 -2.26 -16.16 -4.31
CA ARG A 134 -2.70 -16.41 -2.93
C ARG A 134 -1.76 -17.39 -2.21
N GLU A 135 -1.43 -18.50 -2.83
CA GLU A 135 -0.44 -19.45 -2.32
C GLU A 135 0.92 -18.78 -2.12
N THR A 136 1.33 -17.93 -3.05
CA THR A 136 2.60 -17.18 -2.97
C THR A 136 2.63 -16.27 -1.75
N ILE A 137 1.55 -15.54 -1.48
CA ILE A 137 1.47 -14.66 -0.30
C ILE A 137 1.57 -15.48 0.99
N PHE A 138 0.82 -16.56 1.13
CA PHE A 138 0.93 -17.41 2.33
C PHE A 138 2.29 -18.08 2.47
N ALA A 139 2.93 -18.46 1.37
CA ALA A 139 4.30 -18.97 1.38
C ALA A 139 5.29 -17.88 1.85
N ALA A 140 5.17 -16.66 1.36
CA ALA A 140 6.00 -15.53 1.81
C ALA A 140 5.80 -15.24 3.31
N MET A 141 4.56 -15.24 3.80
CA MET A 141 4.25 -15.09 5.22
C MET A 141 4.86 -16.21 6.06
N ALA A 142 4.78 -17.46 5.60
CA ALA A 142 5.39 -18.60 6.28
C ALA A 142 6.92 -18.50 6.35
N ILE A 143 7.56 -18.03 5.27
CA ILE A 143 9.03 -17.74 5.25
C ILE A 143 9.34 -16.65 6.27
N ALA A 144 8.64 -15.51 6.23
CA ALA A 144 8.85 -14.40 7.16
C ALA A 144 8.76 -14.85 8.62
N ARG A 145 7.73 -15.61 8.98
CA ARG A 145 7.55 -16.13 10.35
C ARG A 145 8.67 -17.06 10.79
N ARG A 146 9.14 -17.98 9.91
CA ARG A 146 10.27 -18.88 10.23
C ARG A 146 11.55 -18.13 10.57
N HIS A 147 11.76 -16.97 9.93
CA HIS A 147 12.97 -16.17 10.09
C HIS A 147 12.80 -14.95 11.02
N GLY A 148 11.65 -14.82 11.70
CA GLY A 148 11.41 -13.71 12.63
C GLY A 148 11.21 -12.36 11.96
N VAL A 149 10.94 -12.33 10.65
CA VAL A 149 10.60 -11.12 9.88
C VAL A 149 9.18 -10.72 10.23
N LYS A 150 8.97 -9.45 10.59
CA LYS A 150 7.66 -8.93 10.97
C LYS A 150 6.77 -8.72 9.75
N ILE A 151 5.52 -9.19 9.81
CA ILE A 151 4.56 -9.09 8.72
C ILE A 151 3.66 -7.89 8.94
N VAL A 152 3.62 -7.00 7.93
CA VAL A 152 2.74 -5.82 7.89
C VAL A 152 1.72 -6.02 6.79
N PHE A 153 0.45 -6.09 7.15
CA PHE A 153 -0.66 -6.34 6.25
C PHE A 153 -1.56 -5.11 6.11
N ASP A 154 -1.65 -4.59 4.89
CA ASP A 154 -2.68 -3.61 4.50
C ASP A 154 -3.77 -4.36 3.70
N PRO A 155 -5.01 -4.46 4.19
CA PRO A 155 -6.08 -5.13 3.46
C PRO A 155 -6.29 -4.59 2.05
N ASN A 156 -6.21 -3.29 1.86
CA ASN A 156 -6.30 -2.62 0.55
C ASN A 156 -7.34 -3.29 -0.37
N LEU A 157 -8.53 -3.51 0.18
CA LEU A 157 -9.57 -4.36 -0.38
C LEU A 157 -10.09 -3.83 -1.72
N ARG A 158 -10.05 -4.68 -2.74
CA ARG A 158 -10.57 -4.41 -4.07
C ARG A 158 -11.58 -5.49 -4.44
N LEU A 159 -12.83 -5.38 -3.96
CA LEU A 159 -13.88 -6.39 -4.19
C LEU A 159 -14.05 -6.78 -5.66
N LYS A 160 -13.80 -5.85 -6.59
CA LYS A 160 -13.87 -6.13 -8.03
C LYS A 160 -12.86 -7.17 -8.54
N LEU A 161 -11.84 -7.50 -7.74
CA LEU A 161 -10.86 -8.53 -8.07
C LEU A 161 -11.24 -9.91 -7.52
N TRP A 162 -12.21 -9.97 -6.63
CA TRP A 162 -12.69 -11.19 -6.01
C TRP A 162 -13.97 -11.66 -6.69
N ASN A 163 -14.07 -12.96 -6.94
CA ASN A 163 -15.29 -13.56 -7.50
C ASN A 163 -16.43 -13.58 -6.46
N GLU A 164 -16.07 -13.76 -5.19
CA GLU A 164 -17.00 -13.89 -4.06
C GLU A 164 -16.52 -13.06 -2.87
N ALA A 165 -17.43 -12.29 -2.27
CA ALA A 165 -17.12 -11.43 -1.13
C ALA A 165 -16.75 -12.26 0.12
N ASP A 166 -17.40 -13.39 0.34
CA ASP A 166 -17.13 -14.26 1.49
C ASP A 166 -15.73 -14.87 1.41
N ARG A 167 -15.28 -15.24 0.20
CA ARG A 167 -13.91 -15.70 -0.02
C ARG A 167 -12.88 -14.61 0.23
N ALA A 168 -13.17 -13.37 -0.20
CA ALA A 168 -12.33 -12.22 0.11
C ALA A 168 -12.20 -12.05 1.63
N LYS A 169 -13.31 -12.06 2.34
CA LYS A 169 -13.36 -11.93 3.81
C LYS A 169 -12.56 -13.03 4.51
N GLU A 170 -12.75 -14.28 4.13
CA GLU A 170 -12.00 -15.43 4.69
C GLU A 170 -10.49 -15.26 4.55
N VAL A 171 -10.01 -14.93 3.34
CA VAL A 171 -8.59 -14.76 3.05
C VAL A 171 -8.01 -13.57 3.83
N MET A 172 -8.72 -12.42 3.85
CA MET A 172 -8.28 -11.24 4.59
C MET A 172 -8.18 -11.49 6.10
N LEU A 173 -9.17 -12.16 6.68
CA LEU A 173 -9.14 -12.51 8.12
C LEU A 173 -7.99 -13.46 8.44
N ARG A 174 -7.73 -14.45 7.58
CA ARG A 174 -6.58 -15.33 7.74
C ARG A 174 -5.26 -14.58 7.65
N MET A 175 -5.09 -13.68 6.67
CA MET A 175 -3.89 -12.84 6.56
C MET A 175 -3.72 -11.94 7.78
N ALA A 176 -4.80 -11.34 8.29
CA ALA A 176 -4.76 -10.51 9.50
C ALA A 176 -4.32 -11.32 10.73
N ALA A 177 -4.85 -12.54 10.90
CA ALA A 177 -4.49 -13.43 12.00
C ALA A 177 -3.02 -13.89 11.97
N GLU A 178 -2.42 -13.90 10.78
CA GLU A 178 -1.03 -14.32 10.57
C GLU A 178 -0.05 -13.13 10.48
N SER A 179 -0.49 -11.89 10.75
CA SER A 179 0.30 -10.66 10.64
C SER A 179 0.60 -10.03 12.00
N ASP A 180 1.80 -9.42 12.13
CA ASP A 180 2.20 -8.69 13.34
C ASP A 180 1.55 -7.29 13.39
N VAL A 181 1.41 -6.64 12.24
CA VAL A 181 0.84 -5.29 12.11
C VAL A 181 -0.26 -5.32 11.05
N VAL A 182 -1.44 -4.78 11.38
CA VAL A 182 -2.59 -4.73 10.45
C VAL A 182 -3.08 -3.30 10.30
N LEU A 183 -3.25 -2.85 9.03
CA LEU A 183 -3.51 -1.45 8.66
C LEU A 183 -4.85 -1.28 7.90
N PRO A 184 -6.02 -1.61 8.46
CA PRO A 184 -7.28 -1.44 7.75
C PRO A 184 -7.75 0.01 7.74
N GLY A 185 -8.49 0.39 6.70
CA GLY A 185 -9.37 1.54 6.75
C GLY A 185 -10.73 1.19 7.36
N GLU A 186 -11.54 2.20 7.72
CA GLU A 186 -12.88 2.00 8.29
C GLU A 186 -13.77 1.10 7.42
N ALA A 187 -13.79 1.32 6.10
CA ALA A 187 -14.59 0.52 5.16
C ALA A 187 -14.14 -0.95 5.15
N GLU A 188 -12.84 -1.20 5.26
CA GLU A 188 -12.24 -2.54 5.30
C GLU A 188 -12.55 -3.24 6.62
N ALA A 189 -12.39 -2.54 7.75
CA ALA A 189 -12.75 -3.05 9.07
C ALA A 189 -14.25 -3.37 9.14
N SER A 190 -15.10 -2.49 8.60
CA SER A 190 -16.54 -2.71 8.50
C SER A 190 -16.90 -3.90 7.61
N PHE A 191 -16.19 -4.12 6.51
CA PHE A 191 -16.36 -5.29 5.64
C PHE A 191 -16.02 -6.59 6.40
N LEU A 192 -14.91 -6.59 7.15
CA LEU A 192 -14.43 -7.77 7.86
C LEU A 192 -15.30 -8.15 9.06
N PHE A 193 -15.76 -7.17 9.83
CA PHE A 193 -16.38 -7.40 11.12
C PHE A 193 -17.82 -6.90 11.24
N GLY A 194 -18.32 -6.17 10.25
CA GLY A 194 -19.60 -5.45 10.35
C GLY A 194 -19.42 -4.06 10.97
N LYS A 195 -20.52 -3.35 11.15
CA LYS A 195 -20.53 -2.01 11.75
C LYS A 195 -20.31 -2.09 13.25
N HIS A 196 -19.17 -1.61 13.69
CA HIS A 196 -18.74 -1.53 15.08
C HIS A 196 -17.99 -0.22 15.32
N SER A 197 -17.62 0.05 16.56
CA SER A 197 -16.75 1.17 16.89
C SER A 197 -15.30 0.87 16.47
N VAL A 198 -14.47 1.91 16.39
CA VAL A 198 -13.05 1.80 16.04
C VAL A 198 -12.32 0.95 17.10
N GLU A 199 -12.70 1.10 18.36
CA GLU A 199 -12.15 0.36 19.50
C GLU A 199 -12.50 -1.14 19.42
N GLU A 200 -13.74 -1.48 19.01
CA GLU A 200 -14.15 -2.87 18.82
C GLU A 200 -13.40 -3.52 17.66
N TRP A 201 -13.20 -2.83 16.54
CA TRP A 201 -12.39 -3.33 15.43
C TRP A 201 -10.94 -3.55 15.84
N GLY A 202 -10.34 -2.58 16.56
CA GLY A 202 -8.99 -2.70 17.09
C GLY A 202 -8.83 -3.90 18.00
N SER A 203 -9.75 -4.06 18.95
CA SER A 203 -9.78 -5.17 19.91
C SER A 203 -9.89 -6.54 19.23
N ARG A 204 -10.77 -6.67 18.22
CA ARG A 204 -10.95 -7.90 17.45
C ARG A 204 -9.69 -8.30 16.70
N LEU A 205 -9.03 -7.37 16.04
CA LEU A 205 -7.80 -7.62 15.29
C LEU A 205 -6.63 -7.99 16.22
N LEU A 206 -6.50 -7.33 17.37
CA LEU A 206 -5.54 -7.72 18.40
C LEU A 206 -5.82 -9.14 18.92
N GLY A 207 -7.10 -9.45 19.18
CA GLY A 207 -7.54 -10.79 19.61
C GLY A 207 -7.26 -11.90 18.59
N MET A 208 -7.05 -11.56 17.31
CA MET A 208 -6.65 -12.50 16.25
C MET A 208 -5.13 -12.76 16.20
N GLY A 209 -4.30 -11.99 16.92
CA GLY A 209 -2.86 -12.23 17.04
C GLY A 209 -1.96 -11.08 16.61
N ALA A 210 -2.51 -10.01 16.05
CA ALA A 210 -1.72 -8.81 15.73
C ALA A 210 -1.13 -8.19 17.01
N SER A 211 0.10 -7.69 16.94
CA SER A 211 0.74 -6.95 18.03
C SER A 211 0.49 -5.45 17.94
N LEU A 212 0.19 -4.96 16.74
CA LEU A 212 -0.17 -3.57 16.45
C LEU A 212 -1.27 -3.53 15.40
N VAL A 213 -2.33 -2.81 15.68
CA VAL A 213 -3.39 -2.49 14.73
C VAL A 213 -3.45 -0.99 14.55
N VAL A 214 -3.50 -0.50 13.31
CA VAL A 214 -3.67 0.92 13.03
C VAL A 214 -4.84 1.11 12.06
N ILE A 215 -5.95 1.65 12.56
CA ILE A 215 -7.15 1.89 11.77
C ILE A 215 -7.06 3.28 11.16
N LYS A 216 -7.05 3.33 9.83
CA LYS A 216 -6.98 4.55 9.03
C LYS A 216 -8.36 5.20 8.98
N LEU A 217 -8.46 6.48 9.37
CA LEU A 217 -9.70 7.28 9.43
C LEU A 217 -9.71 8.39 8.35
N GLY A 218 -8.96 8.19 7.27
CA GLY A 218 -8.83 9.15 6.18
C GLY A 218 -8.27 10.49 6.65
N ALA A 219 -8.91 11.59 6.31
CA ALA A 219 -8.49 12.94 6.70
C ALA A 219 -8.51 13.17 8.23
N ASN A 220 -9.28 12.36 8.97
CA ASN A 220 -9.33 12.43 10.42
C ASN A 220 -8.09 11.87 11.11
N GLY A 221 -7.22 11.16 10.38
CA GLY A 221 -6.00 10.58 10.95
C GLY A 221 -6.12 9.07 11.17
N ALA A 222 -5.67 8.56 12.31
CA ALA A 222 -5.67 7.14 12.61
C ALA A 222 -5.78 6.85 14.11
N HIS A 223 -6.24 5.65 14.45
CA HIS A 223 -6.27 5.14 15.80
C HIS A 223 -5.41 3.87 15.86
N TYR A 224 -4.41 3.82 16.73
CA TYR A 224 -3.62 2.63 16.91
C TYR A 224 -3.95 1.89 18.21
N PHE A 225 -3.75 0.57 18.19
CA PHE A 225 -4.05 -0.34 19.29
C PHE A 225 -2.90 -1.33 19.48
N THR A 226 -2.52 -1.52 20.73
CA THR A 226 -1.65 -2.59 21.20
C THR A 226 -2.33 -3.28 22.39
N ASN A 227 -1.79 -4.37 22.88
CA ASN A 227 -2.32 -5.03 24.08
C ASN A 227 -2.22 -4.16 25.36
N ALA A 228 -1.33 -3.16 25.37
CA ALA A 228 -1.09 -2.32 26.53
C ALA A 228 -1.75 -0.94 26.42
N HIS A 229 -1.96 -0.43 25.24
CA HIS A 229 -2.35 0.96 25.02
C HIS A 229 -3.02 1.15 23.65
N HIS A 230 -3.90 2.13 23.57
CA HIS A 230 -4.46 2.63 22.30
C HIS A 230 -4.55 4.16 22.34
N GLU A 231 -4.42 4.79 21.18
CA GLU A 231 -4.43 6.25 21.09
C GLU A 231 -4.91 6.68 19.69
N TYR A 232 -5.69 7.76 19.67
CA TYR A 232 -6.06 8.45 18.44
C TYR A 232 -5.00 9.50 18.10
N VAL A 233 -4.52 9.46 16.85
CA VAL A 233 -3.55 10.43 16.30
C VAL A 233 -4.23 11.20 15.17
N PRO A 234 -4.47 12.52 15.35
CA PRO A 234 -5.19 13.31 14.36
C PRO A 234 -4.42 13.46 13.05
N GLY A 235 -5.16 13.53 11.94
CA GLY A 235 -4.62 13.74 10.59
C GLY A 235 -4.04 15.14 10.39
N PHE A 236 -3.43 15.36 9.25
CA PHE A 236 -2.95 16.68 8.84
C PHE A 236 -3.97 17.32 7.91
N PRO A 237 -4.37 18.58 8.15
CA PRO A 237 -5.21 19.32 7.21
C PRO A 237 -4.42 19.55 5.91
N VAL A 238 -5.10 19.38 4.79
CA VAL A 238 -4.56 19.71 3.46
C VAL A 238 -5.44 20.80 2.84
N GLU A 239 -4.82 21.79 2.21
CA GLU A 239 -5.58 22.88 1.59
C GLU A 239 -6.46 22.38 0.44
N ARG A 240 -5.93 21.42 -0.33
CA ARG A 240 -6.64 20.86 -1.48
C ARG A 240 -6.20 19.42 -1.73
N VAL A 241 -7.16 18.51 -1.80
CA VAL A 241 -6.95 17.15 -2.29
C VAL A 241 -6.99 17.19 -3.82
N ILE A 242 -5.87 16.82 -4.45
CA ILE A 242 -5.73 16.71 -5.92
C ILE A 242 -6.08 15.28 -6.34
N ASP A 243 -5.44 14.29 -5.72
CA ASP A 243 -5.65 12.87 -6.01
C ASP A 243 -5.56 12.03 -4.72
N PRO A 244 -6.64 11.38 -4.27
CA PRO A 244 -6.62 10.57 -3.07
C PRO A 244 -5.99 9.18 -3.26
N VAL A 245 -5.69 8.77 -4.51
CA VAL A 245 -5.10 7.46 -4.81
C VAL A 245 -3.65 7.43 -4.31
N GLY A 246 -3.27 6.32 -3.66
CA GLY A 246 -1.94 6.19 -3.07
C GLY A 246 -1.80 6.71 -1.64
N ALA A 247 -2.78 7.47 -1.10
CA ALA A 247 -2.71 7.99 0.27
C ALA A 247 -2.57 6.87 1.32
N GLY A 248 -3.27 5.75 1.14
CA GLY A 248 -3.15 4.56 2.00
C GLY A 248 -1.77 3.92 1.93
N ASP A 249 -1.21 3.86 0.72
CA ASP A 249 0.14 3.33 0.49
C ASP A 249 1.19 4.26 1.12
N GLY A 250 1.02 5.59 0.98
CA GLY A 250 1.85 6.59 1.66
C GLY A 250 1.76 6.48 3.18
N PHE A 251 0.56 6.29 3.72
CA PHE A 251 0.37 6.03 5.15
C PHE A 251 1.16 4.79 5.60
N ALA A 252 1.08 3.68 4.86
CA ALA A 252 1.82 2.46 5.17
C ALA A 252 3.34 2.68 5.11
N ALA A 253 3.84 3.42 4.11
CA ALA A 253 5.25 3.79 4.00
C ALA A 253 5.71 4.65 5.19
N GLY A 254 4.94 5.66 5.58
CA GLY A 254 5.23 6.51 6.72
C GLY A 254 5.25 5.76 8.04
N LEU A 255 4.30 4.85 8.27
CA LEU A 255 4.26 4.01 9.46
C LEU A 255 5.48 3.09 9.52
N LEU A 256 5.73 2.34 8.44
CA LEU A 256 6.88 1.45 8.33
C LEU A 256 8.21 2.20 8.54
N SER A 257 8.34 3.41 7.99
CA SER A 257 9.50 4.27 8.22
C SER A 257 9.68 4.57 9.72
N GLY A 258 8.61 4.96 10.42
CA GLY A 258 8.66 5.23 11.86
C GLY A 258 9.02 3.98 12.68
N LEU A 259 8.45 2.82 12.34
CA LEU A 259 8.76 1.55 13.00
C LEU A 259 10.20 1.10 12.76
N LEU A 260 10.73 1.28 11.54
CA LEU A 260 12.11 0.97 11.18
C LEU A 260 13.14 1.81 11.97
N GLU A 261 12.79 3.06 12.26
CA GLU A 261 13.61 4.00 13.04
C GLU A 261 13.41 3.84 14.56
N GLY A 262 12.47 3.02 15.01
CA GLY A 262 12.18 2.83 16.42
C GLY A 262 11.51 4.03 17.08
N LEU A 263 10.75 4.82 16.33
CA LEU A 263 9.97 5.93 16.88
C LEU A 263 8.89 5.41 17.84
N ARG A 264 8.46 6.26 18.79
CA ARG A 264 7.27 5.98 19.60
C ARG A 264 6.06 5.81 18.65
N LEU A 265 5.12 4.95 19.00
CA LEU A 265 3.98 4.63 18.12
C LEU A 265 3.18 5.88 17.69
N THR A 266 2.95 6.81 18.63
CA THR A 266 2.28 8.09 18.30
C THR A 266 3.04 8.86 17.23
N GLU A 267 4.37 8.91 17.29
CA GLU A 267 5.21 9.60 16.31
C GLU A 267 5.25 8.85 14.97
N ALA A 268 5.28 7.51 15.00
CA ALA A 268 5.23 6.69 13.80
C ALA A 268 3.88 6.85 13.06
N VAL A 269 2.76 6.87 13.80
CA VAL A 269 1.43 7.11 13.23
C VAL A 269 1.27 8.57 12.78
N GLN A 270 1.85 9.55 13.49
CA GLN A 270 1.89 10.93 13.04
C GLN A 270 2.63 11.07 11.71
N ARG A 271 3.79 10.40 11.54
CA ARG A 271 4.53 10.34 10.27
C ARG A 271 3.68 9.69 9.17
N ALA A 272 2.98 8.60 9.49
CA ALA A 272 2.06 7.94 8.56
C ALA A 272 0.96 8.88 8.07
N ASN A 273 0.31 9.62 8.97
CA ASN A 273 -0.69 10.63 8.65
C ASN A 273 -0.10 11.75 7.77
N ALA A 274 1.12 12.22 8.05
CA ALA A 274 1.78 13.27 7.27
C ALA A 274 2.08 12.81 5.85
N VAL A 275 2.66 11.61 5.68
CA VAL A 275 2.94 11.04 4.36
C VAL A 275 1.66 10.82 3.57
N GLY A 276 0.63 10.23 4.19
CA GLY A 276 -0.67 10.03 3.55
C GLY A 276 -1.32 11.35 3.10
N ALA A 277 -1.22 12.41 3.91
CA ALA A 277 -1.72 13.74 3.56
C ALA A 277 -0.97 14.35 2.37
N LEU A 278 0.36 14.32 2.37
CA LEU A 278 1.20 14.86 1.28
C LEU A 278 0.94 14.16 -0.05
N VAL A 279 0.75 12.85 -0.06
CA VAL A 279 0.39 12.09 -1.27
C VAL A 279 -0.86 12.65 -1.93
N THR A 280 -1.87 13.07 -1.16
CA THR A 280 -3.12 13.58 -1.73
C THR A 280 -2.99 14.93 -2.44
N MET A 281 -1.89 15.64 -2.24
CA MET A 281 -1.64 16.98 -2.78
C MET A 281 -0.99 16.96 -4.18
N VAL A 282 -0.65 15.79 -4.69
CA VAL A 282 0.04 15.61 -5.99
C VAL A 282 -0.76 14.63 -6.84
N GLU A 283 -0.80 14.86 -8.16
CA GLU A 283 -1.39 13.91 -9.09
C GLU A 283 -0.44 12.73 -9.34
N GLY A 284 -0.97 11.53 -9.27
CA GLY A 284 -0.22 10.29 -9.52
C GLY A 284 -0.06 9.45 -8.26
N ASP A 285 0.20 8.15 -8.47
CA ASP A 285 0.27 7.18 -7.39
C ASP A 285 1.64 7.23 -6.67
N ALA A 286 2.70 6.72 -7.32
CA ALA A 286 4.06 6.73 -6.78
C ALA A 286 4.71 8.13 -6.84
N ASP A 287 4.30 8.96 -7.81
CA ASP A 287 4.84 10.32 -7.98
C ASP A 287 4.56 11.20 -6.76
N GLY A 288 3.40 10.99 -6.10
CA GLY A 288 2.98 11.74 -4.91
C GLY A 288 3.72 11.37 -3.63
N MET A 289 4.56 10.33 -3.62
CA MET A 289 5.30 9.97 -2.41
C MET A 289 6.31 11.07 -2.04
N PRO A 290 6.25 11.62 -0.81
CA PRO A 290 7.11 12.74 -0.41
C PRO A 290 8.52 12.30 -0.08
N GLU A 291 9.46 13.23 -0.16
CA GLU A 291 10.78 13.11 0.43
C GLU A 291 10.73 13.29 1.97
N ARG A 292 11.77 12.85 2.66
CA ARG A 292 11.88 12.96 4.12
C ARG A 292 11.72 14.41 4.62
N ASP A 293 12.36 15.35 3.97
CA ASP A 293 12.35 16.76 4.35
C ASP A 293 10.95 17.39 4.26
N ASP A 294 10.13 16.96 3.30
CA ASP A 294 8.74 17.42 3.17
C ASP A 294 7.89 16.95 4.35
N VAL A 295 8.08 15.69 4.75
CA VAL A 295 7.38 15.10 5.89
C VAL A 295 7.77 15.78 7.19
N GLU A 296 9.07 16.00 7.41
CA GLU A 296 9.57 16.67 8.62
C GLU A 296 9.09 18.13 8.68
N ARG A 297 9.09 18.83 7.55
CA ARG A 297 8.56 20.20 7.46
C ARG A 297 7.09 20.26 7.85
N LEU A 298 6.25 19.37 7.31
CA LEU A 298 4.82 19.33 7.62
C LEU A 298 4.58 19.03 9.11
N ILE A 299 5.31 18.08 9.69
CA ILE A 299 5.19 17.74 11.11
C ILE A 299 5.62 18.91 12.01
N ASN A 300 6.71 19.62 11.66
CA ASN A 300 7.25 20.73 12.45
C ASN A 300 6.35 21.98 12.37
N GLN A 301 5.80 22.33 11.22
CA GLN A 301 4.82 23.42 11.08
C GLN A 301 3.65 23.24 12.04
N ARG A 302 3.11 22.05 12.14
CA ARG A 302 2.02 21.76 13.08
C ARG A 302 2.43 21.95 14.54
N ARG A 303 3.67 21.61 14.92
CA ARG A 303 4.17 21.82 16.30
C ARG A 303 4.24 23.31 16.64
N GLU A 304 4.69 24.14 15.71
CA GLU A 304 4.75 25.60 15.89
C GLU A 304 3.36 26.24 16.04
N ASP A 305 2.38 25.81 15.27
CA ASP A 305 0.99 26.30 15.34
C ASP A 305 0.30 25.95 16.66
N VAL A 306 0.62 24.78 17.25
CA VAL A 306 0.08 24.35 18.54
C VAL A 306 0.76 25.08 19.72
N THR A 307 1.98 25.61 19.53
CA THR A 307 2.75 26.32 20.58
C THR A 307 2.56 27.84 20.55
N ARG A 308 1.83 28.37 19.58
CA ARG A 308 1.42 29.79 19.51
C ARG A 308 0.04 29.99 20.10
#